data_59d392e703de13787cf053d9afc17164
#
_entry.id   59d392e703de13787cf053d9afc17164
#
_cell.length_a   1.000
_cell.length_b   1.000
_cell.length_c   1.000
_cell.angle_alpha   90.00
_cell.angle_beta   90.00
_cell.angle_gamma   90.00
#
_symmetry.space_group_name_H-M   'P 1'
#
loop_
_entity.id
_entity.type
_entity.pdbx_description
1 polymer ?
#
loop_
_entity_poly.entity_id
_entity_poly.type
_entity_poly.pdbx_seq_one_letter_code
_entity_poly.pdbx_strand_id
1 'polypeptide(L)'
;MKKSQEHGMVGRSGLKRVVQKDIGTRYRTNLKKMNIAIIGSQRYDSVRNIRDFIFNIRENLGVDVNIITRGNKDGCEKWVRKYALEFGLRYTEYNPAHTTRNLYSGMSDDYYDKPYHPTQILHQYDCVVKHSDKIFYFGGIKESEQKHFERLLVRFGKKVVYLN
;
A
#
# COMPACT_ATOMS: atom_id res chain seq x y z
N MET A 1 -20.41 -12.13 -34.16
CA MET A 1 -19.17 -12.24 -33.38
C MET A 1 -18.48 -10.90 -33.34
N LYS A 2 -18.60 -10.21 -32.23
CA LYS A 2 -17.82 -9.00 -32.00
C LYS A 2 -16.44 -9.45 -31.55
N LYS A 3 -15.44 -9.23 -32.36
CA LYS A 3 -14.06 -9.28 -31.92
C LYS A 3 -13.90 -8.19 -30.88
N SER A 4 -13.75 -8.56 -29.63
CA SER A 4 -13.22 -7.66 -28.65
C SER A 4 -11.84 -7.25 -29.10
N GLN A 5 -11.72 -6.02 -29.51
CA GLN A 5 -10.40 -5.44 -29.72
C GLN A 5 -9.76 -5.39 -28.35
N GLU A 6 -8.88 -6.32 -28.10
CA GLU A 6 -7.91 -6.14 -27.05
C GLU A 6 -7.10 -4.90 -27.42
N HIS A 7 -7.47 -3.81 -26.81
CA HIS A 7 -6.59 -2.65 -26.82
C HIS A 7 -5.37 -3.06 -26.00
N GLY A 8 -4.40 -3.61 -26.71
CA GLY A 8 -3.09 -3.84 -26.16
C GLY A 8 -2.53 -2.51 -25.69
N MET A 9 -2.76 -2.21 -24.44
CA MET A 9 -2.05 -1.10 -23.81
C MET A 9 -0.59 -1.49 -23.78
N VAL A 10 0.17 -0.94 -24.71
CA VAL A 10 1.62 -1.01 -24.67
C VAL A 10 2.05 -0.33 -23.37
N GLY A 11 2.38 -1.15 -22.40
CA GLY A 11 2.76 -0.67 -21.11
C GLY A 11 4.02 0.16 -21.19
N ARG A 12 3.85 1.45 -21.02
CA ARG A 12 4.99 2.37 -20.98
C ARG A 12 5.70 2.39 -19.65
N SER A 13 5.21 1.70 -18.64
CA SER A 13 5.87 1.67 -17.33
C SER A 13 6.01 0.24 -16.84
N GLY A 14 7.16 -0.06 -16.26
CA GLY A 14 7.39 -1.31 -15.56
C GLY A 14 6.38 -1.54 -14.42
N LEU A 15 5.78 -0.47 -13.90
CA LEU A 15 4.76 -0.51 -12.86
C LEU A 15 3.50 -1.26 -13.31
N LYS A 16 3.04 -1.05 -14.55
CA LYS A 16 1.91 -1.80 -15.10
C LYS A 16 2.19 -3.29 -15.16
N ARG A 17 3.39 -3.67 -15.57
CA ARG A 17 3.80 -5.08 -15.64
C ARG A 17 3.88 -5.71 -14.25
N VAL A 18 4.40 -4.99 -13.26
CA VAL A 18 4.47 -5.46 -11.89
C VAL A 18 3.08 -5.73 -11.34
N VAL A 19 2.16 -4.78 -11.50
CA VAL A 19 0.76 -4.93 -11.06
C VAL A 19 0.10 -6.11 -11.75
N GLN A 20 0.21 -6.24 -13.06
CA GLN A 20 -0.39 -7.35 -13.80
C GLN A 20 0.20 -8.71 -13.47
N LYS A 21 1.51 -8.80 -13.35
CA LYS A 21 2.19 -10.06 -13.05
C LYS A 21 1.80 -10.62 -11.69
N ASP A 22 1.57 -9.74 -10.75
CA ASP A 22 1.24 -10.11 -9.38
C ASP A 22 -0.23 -10.39 -9.16
N ILE A 23 -1.09 -10.06 -10.11
CA ILE A 23 -2.53 -10.28 -9.99
C ILE A 23 -2.95 -11.63 -10.45
N GLY A 24 -2.19 -12.57 -10.65
CA GLY A 24 -2.66 -13.87 -11.07
C GLY A 24 -4.12 -13.86 -11.58
N THR A 25 -4.34 -14.17 -12.75
CA THR A 25 -5.54 -14.24 -13.51
C THR A 25 -6.70 -14.78 -12.74
N ARG A 26 -7.65 -14.03 -12.43
CA ARG A 26 -8.97 -14.39 -12.57
C ARG A 26 -9.65 -14.99 -11.60
N TYR A 27 -10.56 -14.89 -11.36
CA TYR A 27 -11.78 -15.55 -11.18
C TYR A 27 -12.64 -14.89 -10.18
N ARG A 28 -13.79 -14.78 -10.55
CA ARG A 28 -14.87 -13.98 -10.14
C ARG A 28 -15.70 -14.42 -8.96
N THR A 29 -15.54 -15.61 -8.53
CA THR A 29 -16.31 -16.16 -7.41
C THR A 29 -15.42 -16.15 -6.21
N ASN A 30 -15.78 -15.42 -5.17
CA ASN A 30 -15.01 -15.30 -3.94
C ASN A 30 -13.69 -14.53 -4.11
N LEU A 31 -13.77 -13.39 -4.76
CA LEU A 31 -12.65 -12.46 -4.80
C LEU A 31 -12.32 -12.02 -3.38
N LYS A 32 -11.32 -12.67 -2.80
CA LYS A 32 -10.66 -12.16 -1.62
C LYS A 32 -10.22 -10.75 -1.94
N LYS A 33 -10.67 -9.79 -1.13
CA LYS A 33 -10.21 -8.40 -1.25
C LYS A 33 -8.69 -8.37 -1.16
N MET A 34 -8.05 -7.84 -2.19
CA MET A 34 -6.60 -7.70 -2.20
C MET A 34 -6.19 -6.48 -1.39
N ASN A 35 -5.35 -6.69 -0.40
CA ASN A 35 -4.76 -5.63 0.39
C ASN A 35 -3.37 -5.29 -0.17
N ILE A 36 -3.22 -4.08 -0.67
CA ILE A 36 -1.96 -3.60 -1.22
C ILE A 36 -1.40 -2.52 -0.30
N ALA A 37 -0.25 -2.80 0.31
CA ALA A 37 0.47 -1.82 1.07
C ALA A 37 1.29 -0.94 0.14
N ILE A 38 1.12 0.36 0.28
CA ILE A 38 1.93 1.38 -0.39
C ILE A 38 2.49 2.28 0.68
N ILE A 39 3.75 2.08 0.99
CA ILE A 39 4.47 2.81 2.02
C ILE A 39 5.72 3.45 1.41
N GLY A 40 6.37 4.32 2.13
CA GLY A 40 7.56 4.94 1.58
C GLY A 40 8.23 5.94 2.49
N SER A 41 9.32 6.49 2.00
CA SER A 41 10.10 7.50 2.69
C SER A 41 9.31 8.79 2.89
N GLN A 42 9.49 9.43 4.05
CA GLN A 42 8.97 10.78 4.29
C GLN A 42 9.59 11.83 3.36
N ARG A 43 10.74 11.54 2.80
CA ARG A 43 11.45 12.43 1.86
C ARG A 43 11.10 12.18 0.40
N TYR A 44 10.31 11.15 0.12
CA TYR A 44 9.88 10.88 -1.26
C TYR A 44 8.88 11.94 -1.70
N ASP A 45 9.19 12.66 -2.75
CA ASP A 45 8.46 13.85 -3.18
C ASP A 45 7.87 13.75 -4.60
N SER A 46 8.10 12.66 -5.31
CA SER A 46 7.51 12.49 -6.64
C SER A 46 6.03 12.13 -6.58
N VAL A 47 5.23 13.15 -6.35
CA VAL A 47 3.76 13.04 -6.28
C VAL A 47 3.17 12.41 -7.52
N ARG A 48 3.70 12.75 -8.68
CA ARG A 48 3.25 12.21 -9.96
C ARG A 48 3.42 10.70 -10.05
N ASN A 49 4.57 10.19 -9.60
CA ASN A 49 4.81 8.76 -9.62
C ASN A 49 3.83 8.00 -8.72
N ILE A 50 3.54 8.54 -7.55
CA ILE A 50 2.56 7.96 -6.62
C ILE A 50 1.18 7.97 -7.26
N ARG A 51 0.75 9.11 -7.78
CA ARG A 51 -0.55 9.24 -8.45
C ARG A 51 -0.71 8.24 -9.60
N ASP A 52 0.27 8.19 -10.48
CA ASP A 52 0.22 7.32 -11.65
C ASP A 52 0.22 5.84 -11.24
N PHE A 53 0.96 5.50 -10.21
CA PHE A 53 0.98 4.14 -9.66
C PHE A 53 -0.39 3.72 -9.13
N ILE A 54 -1.02 4.55 -8.31
CA ILE A 54 -2.35 4.26 -7.75
C ILE A 54 -3.42 4.24 -8.84
N PHE A 55 -3.32 5.14 -9.80
CA PHE A 55 -4.20 5.12 -10.97
C PHE A 55 -4.09 3.81 -11.75
N ASN A 56 -2.88 3.31 -11.96
CA ASN A 56 -2.65 2.03 -12.62
C ASN A 56 -3.22 0.84 -11.82
N ILE A 57 -3.13 0.89 -10.51
CA ILE A 57 -3.76 -0.12 -9.65
C ILE A 57 -5.27 -0.13 -9.89
N ARG A 58 -5.90 1.04 -9.86
CA ARG A 58 -7.33 1.16 -10.09
C ARG A 58 -7.74 0.63 -11.47
N GLU A 59 -7.01 1.01 -12.52
CA GLU A 59 -7.31 0.59 -13.89
C GLU A 59 -7.15 -0.92 -14.10
N ASN A 60 -6.17 -1.54 -13.46
CA ASN A 60 -5.87 -2.96 -13.66
C ASN A 60 -6.62 -3.88 -12.67
N LEU A 61 -6.93 -3.42 -11.47
CA LEU A 61 -7.51 -4.23 -10.40
C LEU A 61 -8.94 -3.85 -10.03
N GLY A 62 -9.40 -2.70 -10.49
CA GLY A 62 -10.71 -2.19 -10.12
C GLY A 62 -10.73 -1.55 -8.74
N VAL A 63 -11.95 -1.27 -8.26
CA VAL A 63 -12.18 -0.49 -7.02
C VAL A 63 -12.24 -1.33 -5.75
N ASP A 64 -12.20 -2.64 -5.86
CA ASP A 64 -12.29 -3.55 -4.69
C ASP A 64 -10.94 -3.78 -3.99
N VAL A 65 -9.90 -3.14 -4.48
CA VAL A 65 -8.59 -3.14 -3.83
C VAL A 65 -8.62 -2.25 -2.60
N ASN A 66 -8.01 -2.73 -1.52
CA ASN A 66 -7.79 -1.94 -0.33
C ASN A 66 -6.34 -1.49 -0.26
N ILE A 67 -6.12 -0.19 -0.26
CA ILE A 67 -4.78 0.39 -0.11
C ILE A 67 -4.48 0.55 1.38
N ILE A 68 -3.34 0.06 1.79
CA ILE A 68 -2.89 0.09 3.18
C ILE A 68 -1.65 0.97 3.30
N THR A 69 -1.63 1.82 4.31
CA THR A 69 -0.47 2.64 4.67
C THR A 69 -0.23 2.63 6.18
N ARG A 70 0.86 3.28 6.60
CA ARG A 70 1.13 3.55 8.03
C ARG A 70 0.43 4.82 8.53
N GLY A 71 -0.25 5.54 7.65
CA GLY A 71 -0.94 6.76 8.02
C GLY A 71 -0.01 7.94 8.35
N ASN A 72 1.20 7.97 7.81
CA ASN A 72 2.08 9.11 8.00
C ASN A 72 1.49 10.37 7.38
N LYS A 73 1.56 11.47 8.09
CA LYS A 73 1.00 12.76 7.65
C LYS A 73 1.84 13.45 6.59
N ASP A 74 3.09 13.03 6.43
CA ASP A 74 4.06 13.63 5.54
C ASP A 74 4.65 12.59 4.57
N GLY A 75 5.20 13.08 3.48
CA GLY A 75 5.89 12.25 2.50
C GLY A 75 4.98 11.37 1.65
N CYS A 76 5.49 10.22 1.28
CA CYS A 76 4.83 9.31 0.35
C CYS A 76 3.39 8.98 0.76
N GLU A 77 3.17 8.59 1.99
CA GLU A 77 1.88 8.06 2.44
C GLU A 77 0.78 9.13 2.51
N LYS A 78 1.14 10.39 2.69
CA LYS A 78 0.20 11.51 2.55
C LYS A 78 -0.44 11.52 1.15
N TRP A 79 0.37 11.36 0.13
CA TRP A 79 -0.09 11.37 -1.26
C TRP A 79 -0.79 10.08 -1.64
N VAL A 80 -0.35 8.95 -1.10
CA VAL A 80 -1.05 7.67 -1.26
C VAL A 80 -2.49 7.77 -0.73
N ARG A 81 -2.66 8.30 0.45
CA ARG A 81 -4.00 8.52 1.02
C ARG A 81 -4.85 9.39 0.11
N LYS A 82 -4.31 10.54 -0.30
CA LYS A 82 -5.03 11.47 -1.16
C LYS A 82 -5.54 10.80 -2.43
N TYR A 83 -4.66 10.12 -3.15
CA TYR A 83 -5.03 9.55 -4.44
C TYR A 83 -5.85 8.27 -4.33
N ALA A 84 -5.63 7.47 -3.30
CA ALA A 84 -6.49 6.31 -3.05
C ALA A 84 -7.94 6.75 -2.85
N LEU A 85 -8.18 7.77 -2.04
CA LEU A 85 -9.50 8.31 -1.80
C LEU A 85 -10.07 9.04 -3.03
N GLU A 86 -9.26 9.81 -3.72
CA GLU A 86 -9.67 10.53 -4.93
C GLU A 86 -10.11 9.59 -6.04
N PHE A 87 -9.43 8.46 -6.21
CA PHE A 87 -9.77 7.47 -7.23
C PHE A 87 -10.81 6.43 -6.76
N GLY A 88 -11.39 6.62 -5.59
CA GLY A 88 -12.47 5.78 -5.09
C GLY A 88 -12.05 4.39 -4.64
N LEU A 89 -10.77 4.19 -4.31
CA LEU A 89 -10.27 2.95 -3.75
C LEU A 89 -10.57 2.86 -2.25
N ARG A 90 -10.66 1.66 -1.73
CA ARG A 90 -10.71 1.45 -0.29
C ARG A 90 -9.36 1.81 0.31
N TYR A 91 -9.39 2.36 1.50
CA TYR A 91 -8.18 2.84 2.18
C TYR A 91 -8.22 2.49 3.66
N THR A 92 -7.12 1.96 4.14
CA THR A 92 -6.92 1.64 5.56
C THR A 92 -5.54 2.12 5.98
N GLU A 93 -5.44 2.74 7.14
CA GLU A 93 -4.16 3.16 7.68
C GLU A 93 -3.92 2.58 9.07
N TYR A 94 -2.70 2.15 9.30
CA TYR A 94 -2.22 1.70 10.60
C TYR A 94 -1.43 2.83 11.26
N ASN A 95 -2.14 3.89 11.59
CA ASN A 95 -1.57 5.05 12.23
C ASN A 95 -1.06 4.71 13.65
N PRO A 96 -0.11 5.52 14.18
CA PRO A 96 0.50 5.19 15.46
C PRO A 96 -0.49 5.11 16.63
N ALA A 97 -0.23 4.22 17.56
CA ALA A 97 -1.09 4.00 18.72
C ALA A 97 -1.25 5.23 19.63
N HIS A 98 -0.32 6.20 19.58
CA HIS A 98 -0.43 7.45 20.30
C HIS A 98 -1.32 8.50 19.63
N THR A 99 -1.85 8.20 18.46
CA THR A 99 -2.81 9.06 17.76
C THR A 99 -4.24 8.61 18.06
N THR A 100 -5.19 9.46 17.74
CA THR A 100 -6.61 9.13 17.87
C THR A 100 -7.06 8.29 16.68
N ARG A 101 -7.92 7.33 16.92
CA ARG A 101 -8.56 6.55 15.87
C ARG A 101 -9.36 7.45 14.94
N ASN A 102 -9.23 7.22 13.65
CA ASN A 102 -10.02 7.91 12.62
C ASN A 102 -10.82 6.92 11.76
N LEU A 103 -11.58 7.44 10.82
CA LEU A 103 -12.44 6.64 9.94
C LEU A 103 -11.69 5.53 9.18
N TYR A 104 -10.42 5.75 8.87
CA TYR A 104 -9.61 4.82 8.07
C TYR A 104 -8.69 3.95 8.90
N SER A 105 -8.71 4.10 10.21
CA SER A 105 -7.83 3.35 11.11
C SER A 105 -8.11 1.85 11.05
N GLY A 106 -7.05 1.07 10.87
CA GLY A 106 -7.15 -0.38 10.69
C GLY A 106 -7.26 -1.19 11.97
N MET A 107 -6.99 -0.57 13.12
CA MET A 107 -7.06 -1.23 14.42
C MET A 107 -8.30 -0.80 15.22
N SER A 108 -8.65 -1.56 16.24
CA SER A 108 -9.77 -1.25 17.12
C SER A 108 -9.49 -0.03 18.01
N ASP A 109 -10.54 0.51 18.62
CA ASP A 109 -10.42 1.68 19.52
C ASP A 109 -9.40 1.48 20.63
N ASP A 110 -9.29 0.28 21.17
CA ASP A 110 -8.38 -0.05 22.27
C ASP A 110 -6.90 0.09 21.92
N TYR A 111 -6.58 0.06 20.63
CA TYR A 111 -5.20 0.20 20.16
C TYR A 111 -4.71 1.65 20.24
N TYR A 112 -5.60 2.62 20.12
CA TYR A 112 -5.28 4.03 19.97
C TYR A 112 -5.32 4.78 21.31
N ASP A 113 -4.93 6.06 21.28
CA ASP A 113 -4.87 6.95 22.45
C ASP A 113 -3.94 6.43 23.56
N LYS A 114 -2.88 5.75 23.17
CA LYS A 114 -1.84 5.28 24.09
C LYS A 114 -0.72 6.32 24.23
N PRO A 115 0.07 6.26 25.33
CA PRO A 115 1.26 7.09 25.45
C PRO A 115 2.23 6.83 24.30
N TYR A 116 2.92 7.89 23.86
CA TYR A 116 3.96 7.76 22.84
C TYR A 116 5.08 6.83 23.30
N HIS A 117 5.52 5.98 22.37
CA HIS A 117 6.69 5.14 22.56
C HIS A 117 7.49 5.05 21.25
N PRO A 118 8.85 5.12 21.32
CA PRO A 118 9.68 5.09 20.09
C PRO A 118 9.51 3.86 19.23
N THR A 119 9.08 2.74 19.80
CA THR A 119 8.86 1.49 19.05
C THR A 119 7.58 1.46 18.23
N GLN A 120 6.74 2.48 18.31
CA GLN A 120 5.47 2.51 17.59
C GLN A 120 5.65 2.49 16.07
N ILE A 121 6.72 3.06 15.57
CA ILE A 121 7.06 2.98 14.13
C ILE A 121 7.24 1.53 13.71
N LEU A 122 7.91 0.73 14.52
CA LEU A 122 8.12 -0.69 14.25
C LEU A 122 6.80 -1.47 14.28
N HIS A 123 5.91 -1.15 15.20
CA HIS A 123 4.57 -1.74 15.25
C HIS A 123 3.72 -1.40 14.03
N GLN A 124 3.87 -0.20 13.47
CA GLN A 124 3.18 0.15 12.23
C GLN A 124 3.63 -0.76 11.08
N TYR A 125 4.93 -1.06 10.98
CA TYR A 125 5.43 -2.03 10.03
C TYR A 125 4.85 -3.42 10.27
N ASP A 126 4.78 -3.86 11.51
CA ASP A 126 4.18 -5.15 11.88
C ASP A 126 2.75 -5.27 11.34
N CYS A 127 1.92 -4.26 11.58
CA CYS A 127 0.53 -4.23 11.12
C CYS A 127 0.44 -4.22 9.59
N VAL A 128 1.21 -3.39 8.93
CA VAL A 128 1.19 -3.26 7.47
C VAL A 128 1.61 -4.57 6.81
N VAL A 129 2.72 -5.16 7.22
CA VAL A 129 3.23 -6.40 6.61
C VAL A 129 2.27 -7.56 6.87
N LYS A 130 1.77 -7.68 8.08
CA LYS A 130 0.84 -8.76 8.45
C LYS A 130 -0.45 -8.75 7.61
N HIS A 131 -1.00 -7.57 7.36
CA HIS A 131 -2.33 -7.43 6.75
C HIS A 131 -2.31 -7.22 5.24
N SER A 132 -1.13 -7.10 4.61
CA SER A 132 -1.02 -6.87 3.18
C SER A 132 -0.76 -8.15 2.39
N ASP A 133 -1.29 -8.22 1.19
CA ASP A 133 -0.99 -9.28 0.22
C ASP A 133 0.19 -8.90 -0.66
N LYS A 134 0.32 -7.62 -0.98
CA LYS A 134 1.41 -7.05 -1.77
C LYS A 134 1.95 -5.80 -1.09
N ILE A 135 3.25 -5.58 -1.18
CA ILE A 135 3.92 -4.45 -0.53
C ILE A 135 4.79 -3.70 -1.54
N PHE A 136 4.56 -2.41 -1.66
CA PHE A 136 5.36 -1.51 -2.48
C PHE A 136 5.95 -0.42 -1.59
N TYR A 137 7.23 -0.13 -1.77
CA TYR A 137 7.95 0.87 -0.99
C TYR A 137 8.54 1.93 -1.92
N PHE A 138 8.13 3.17 -1.74
CA PHE A 138 8.64 4.32 -2.50
C PHE A 138 9.82 4.98 -1.79
N GLY A 139 10.94 5.08 -2.50
CA GLY A 139 12.16 5.69 -1.97
C GLY A 139 13.00 4.75 -1.12
N GLY A 140 13.94 5.32 -0.39
CA GLY A 140 14.84 4.57 0.48
C GLY A 140 14.29 4.37 1.88
N ILE A 141 14.39 3.17 2.41
CA ILE A 141 14.05 2.88 3.80
C ILE A 141 15.15 3.36 4.73
N LYS A 142 14.80 3.89 5.90
CA LYS A 142 15.76 4.26 6.94
C LYS A 142 16.49 3.03 7.46
N GLU A 143 17.78 3.14 7.63
CA GLU A 143 18.61 2.04 8.14
C GLU A 143 18.12 1.49 9.48
N SER A 144 17.67 2.37 10.37
CA SER A 144 17.10 1.97 11.68
C SER A 144 15.84 1.11 11.57
N GLU A 145 15.11 1.21 10.48
CA GLU A 145 13.85 0.48 10.26
C GLU A 145 14.03 -0.74 9.35
N GLN A 146 15.06 -0.72 8.51
CA GLN A 146 15.27 -1.73 7.46
C GLN A 146 15.38 -3.14 8.00
N LYS A 147 16.18 -3.33 9.04
CA LYS A 147 16.41 -4.65 9.62
C LYS A 147 15.13 -5.27 10.19
N HIS A 148 14.33 -4.46 10.86
CA HIS A 148 13.04 -4.89 11.39
C HIS A 148 12.07 -5.25 10.27
N PHE A 149 11.98 -4.40 9.27
CA PHE A 149 11.12 -4.62 8.10
C PHE A 149 11.48 -5.91 7.35
N GLU A 150 12.76 -6.15 7.11
CA GLU A 150 13.23 -7.37 6.46
C GLU A 150 12.88 -8.63 7.25
N ARG A 151 13.01 -8.59 8.59
CA ARG A 151 12.60 -9.71 9.45
C ARG A 151 11.12 -10.01 9.34
N LEU A 152 10.30 -8.97 9.26
CA LEU A 152 8.85 -9.13 9.09
C LEU A 152 8.51 -9.77 7.75
N LEU A 153 9.16 -9.34 6.67
CA LEU A 153 8.94 -9.91 5.34
C LEU A 153 9.22 -11.42 5.35
N VAL A 154 10.31 -11.84 5.98
CA VAL A 154 10.65 -13.26 6.13
C VAL A 154 9.62 -13.97 6.99
N ARG A 155 9.29 -13.41 8.16
CA ARG A 155 8.35 -14.01 9.11
C ARG A 155 6.97 -14.27 8.50
N PHE A 156 6.46 -13.33 7.72
CA PHE A 156 5.13 -13.43 7.10
C PHE A 156 5.15 -13.95 5.66
N GLY A 157 6.32 -14.31 5.14
CA GLY A 157 6.45 -14.82 3.77
C GLY A 157 6.06 -13.79 2.72
N LYS A 158 6.32 -12.50 2.96
CA LYS A 158 5.98 -11.41 2.05
C LYS A 158 7.20 -10.94 1.28
N LYS A 159 6.93 -10.39 0.10
CA LYS A 159 7.95 -9.74 -0.73
C LYS A 159 7.61 -8.26 -0.87
N VAL A 160 8.63 -7.43 -0.92
CA VAL A 160 8.49 -6.00 -1.19
C VAL A 160 9.06 -5.66 -2.56
N VAL A 161 8.38 -4.75 -3.25
CA VAL A 161 8.87 -4.13 -4.48
C VAL A 161 9.27 -2.70 -4.15
N TYR A 162 10.54 -2.38 -4.31
CA TYR A 162 11.04 -1.01 -4.11
C TYR A 162 10.89 -0.21 -5.40
N LEU A 163 10.35 0.99 -5.27
CA LEU A 163 10.10 1.93 -6.36
C LEU A 163 10.82 3.25 -6.10
N ASN A 164 11.40 3.83 -7.13
CA ASN A 164 12.07 5.13 -7.05
C ASN A 164 11.30 6.20 -7.80
#